data_593e52edc29041999afeba5e3f98ff4f
#
_entry.id   593e52edc29041999afeba5e3f98ff4f
#
_cell.length_a   1.000
_cell.length_b   1.000
_cell.length_c   1.000
_cell.angle_alpha   90.00
_cell.angle_beta   90.00
_cell.angle_gamma   90.00
#
_symmetry.space_group_name_H-M   'P 1'
#
loop_
_entity.id
_entity.type
_entity.pdbx_description
1 polymer ?
#
loop_
_entity_poly.entity_id
_entity_poly.type
_entity_poly.pdbx_seq_one_letter_code
_entity_poly.pdbx_strand_id
1 'polypeptide(L)'
;MPRMNILHTVEREAFESAPMFNSFQRQHYFDFPHTIQQAAASLRTPANQLCFLLSCGYFKASKRFFPSRTFHRRDVDYVARRTGLRLGGTHLVRYPKETSSRHRTCILSVYGFKPFHPHGRPVLAEEIARLVRSQLKLKVIFWRCVEVLIREKIEVPGYFPLAAHTLRAIKTQSQTLAGTIERTLDPATRSVLDDLLTQEPRAEETVPGKTSAYKLTLMKKLSQSTNPSKVKERVTDCSLVRDLYHQLSRVLHTLALKP
;
A
#
# COMPACT_ATOMS: atom_id res chain seq x y z
N MET A 1 -16.62 0.65 -11.42
CA MET A 1 -15.75 -0.38 -10.83
C MET A 1 -15.76 -0.23 -9.31
N PRO A 2 -15.97 -1.28 -8.51
CA PRO A 2 -15.86 -1.18 -7.06
C PRO A 2 -14.47 -0.66 -6.69
N ARG A 3 -14.41 0.32 -5.79
CA ARG A 3 -13.13 0.82 -5.27
C ARG A 3 -12.44 -0.30 -4.52
N MET A 4 -11.36 -0.82 -5.07
CA MET A 4 -10.56 -1.86 -4.43
C MET A 4 -9.89 -1.23 -3.20
N ASN A 5 -10.34 -1.59 -2.01
CA ASN A 5 -9.76 -1.13 -0.76
C ASN A 5 -8.58 -2.04 -0.39
N ILE A 6 -7.39 -1.45 -0.24
CA ILE A 6 -6.18 -2.19 0.18
C ILE A 6 -6.23 -2.51 1.67
N LEU A 7 -6.70 -1.54 2.47
CA LEU A 7 -6.88 -1.67 3.91
C LEU A 7 -8.37 -1.77 4.26
N HIS A 8 -8.70 -2.53 5.29
CA HIS A 8 -10.05 -2.50 5.87
C HIS A 8 -10.38 -1.13 6.47
N THR A 9 -11.66 -0.83 6.65
CA THR A 9 -12.12 0.50 7.11
C THR A 9 -11.41 0.93 8.40
N VAL A 10 -11.35 0.06 9.39
CA VAL A 10 -10.70 0.35 10.69
C VAL A 10 -9.20 0.65 10.52
N GLU A 11 -8.50 -0.13 9.71
CA GLU A 11 -7.07 0.07 9.44
C GLU A 11 -6.82 1.38 8.66
N ARG A 12 -7.69 1.69 7.73
CA ARG A 12 -7.63 2.94 6.97
C ARG A 12 -7.85 4.14 7.88
N GLU A 13 -8.86 4.09 8.75
CA GLU A 13 -9.13 5.14 9.72
C GLU A 13 -7.96 5.32 10.69
N ALA A 14 -7.39 4.22 11.19
CA ALA A 14 -6.19 4.27 12.02
C ALA A 14 -4.99 4.88 11.27
N PHE A 15 -4.83 4.54 9.98
CA PHE A 15 -3.78 5.14 9.15
C PHE A 15 -4.01 6.64 8.92
N GLU A 16 -5.25 7.09 8.70
CA GLU A 16 -5.58 8.51 8.45
C GLU A 16 -5.62 9.37 9.71
N SER A 17 -5.80 8.77 10.88
CA SER A 17 -5.89 9.49 12.15
C SER A 17 -4.50 9.92 12.66
N ALA A 18 -4.45 11.06 13.33
CA ALA A 18 -3.26 11.47 14.07
C ALA A 18 -2.94 10.44 15.17
N PRO A 19 -1.65 10.10 15.40
CA PRO A 19 -1.27 9.16 16.45
C PRO A 19 -1.76 9.60 17.83
N MET A 20 -2.28 8.65 18.59
CA MET A 20 -2.64 8.88 20.00
C MET A 20 -1.43 8.57 20.87
N PHE A 21 -0.96 9.56 21.63
CA PHE A 21 0.20 9.43 22.49
C PHE A 21 -0.17 9.20 23.96
N ASN A 22 0.52 8.28 24.62
CA ASN A 22 0.59 8.24 26.08
C ASN A 22 1.51 9.35 26.59
N SER A 23 1.62 9.50 27.92
CA SER A 23 2.40 10.60 28.54
C SER A 23 3.89 10.54 28.18
N PHE A 24 4.49 9.37 28.14
CA PHE A 24 5.89 9.17 27.78
C PHE A 24 6.14 9.49 26.29
N GLN A 25 5.30 8.96 25.41
CA GLN A 25 5.37 9.24 23.97
C GLN A 25 5.17 10.72 23.69
N ARG A 26 4.24 11.38 24.37
CA ARG A 26 3.99 12.81 24.24
C ARG A 26 5.23 13.63 24.63
N GLN A 27 5.88 13.29 25.72
CA GLN A 27 7.12 13.92 26.12
C GLN A 27 8.21 13.72 25.04
N HIS A 28 8.37 12.52 24.53
CA HIS A 28 9.38 12.18 23.53
C HIS A 28 9.15 12.87 22.17
N TYR A 29 7.91 12.84 21.67
CA TYR A 29 7.62 13.39 20.35
C TYR A 29 7.49 14.90 20.31
N PHE A 30 7.08 15.53 21.41
CA PHE A 30 7.02 16.98 21.53
C PHE A 30 8.22 17.57 22.29
N ASP A 31 9.31 16.82 22.40
CA ASP A 31 10.61 17.36 22.74
C ASP A 31 11.32 17.82 21.48
N PHE A 32 11.44 19.16 21.35
CA PHE A 32 11.92 19.78 20.13
C PHE A 32 13.35 20.29 20.31
N PRO A 33 14.23 20.05 19.32
CA PRO A 33 15.54 20.67 19.28
C PRO A 33 15.41 22.20 19.15
N HIS A 34 16.44 22.92 19.56
CA HIS A 34 16.48 24.37 19.57
C HIS A 34 16.14 25.01 18.22
N THR A 35 16.56 24.39 17.12
CA THR A 35 16.26 24.82 15.74
C THR A 35 14.75 24.87 15.44
N ILE A 36 13.99 23.86 15.89
CA ILE A 36 12.53 23.85 15.74
C ILE A 36 11.88 24.90 16.65
N GLN A 37 12.39 25.06 17.88
CA GLN A 37 11.87 26.09 18.80
C GLN A 37 12.09 27.50 18.26
N GLN A 38 13.24 27.80 17.69
CA GLN A 38 13.52 29.06 17.02
C GLN A 38 12.62 29.29 15.80
N ALA A 39 12.46 28.26 14.95
CA ALA A 39 11.56 28.34 13.80
C ALA A 39 10.12 28.60 14.23
N ALA A 40 9.66 27.99 15.31
CA ALA A 40 8.34 28.26 15.87
C ALA A 40 8.22 29.70 16.39
N ALA A 41 9.22 30.18 17.15
CA ALA A 41 9.22 31.53 17.73
C ALA A 41 9.21 32.65 16.66
N SER A 42 9.73 32.39 15.46
CA SER A 42 9.70 33.35 14.34
C SER A 42 8.30 33.51 13.70
N LEU A 43 7.35 32.65 14.04
CA LEU A 43 6.00 32.70 13.47
C LEU A 43 5.14 33.77 14.17
N ARG A 44 4.36 34.50 13.37
CA ARG A 44 3.64 35.70 13.80
C ARG A 44 2.57 35.48 14.88
N THR A 45 1.92 34.33 14.90
CA THR A 45 0.78 34.11 15.79
C THR A 45 0.96 32.88 16.67
N PRO A 46 0.49 32.92 17.94
CA PRO A 46 0.53 31.73 18.80
C PRO A 46 -0.14 30.50 18.19
N ALA A 47 -1.21 30.68 17.42
CA ALA A 47 -1.90 29.60 16.73
C ALA A 47 -1.01 28.94 15.66
N ASN A 48 -0.27 29.73 14.86
CA ASN A 48 0.67 29.21 13.88
C ASN A 48 1.86 28.50 14.55
N GLN A 49 2.38 29.06 15.65
CA GLN A 49 3.45 28.45 16.44
C GLN A 49 3.02 27.08 16.95
N LEU A 50 1.83 27.00 17.55
CA LEU A 50 1.30 25.75 18.08
C LEU A 50 1.02 24.72 16.98
N CYS A 51 0.37 25.11 15.87
CA CYS A 51 0.13 24.23 14.74
C CYS A 51 1.43 23.69 14.12
N PHE A 52 2.45 24.55 14.03
CA PHE A 52 3.78 24.13 13.57
C PHE A 52 4.40 23.09 14.48
N LEU A 53 4.43 23.33 15.80
CA LEU A 53 5.00 22.40 16.78
C LEU A 53 4.24 21.08 16.82
N LEU A 54 2.91 21.11 16.80
CA LEU A 54 2.08 19.89 16.73
C LEU A 54 2.38 19.10 15.44
N SER A 55 2.47 19.79 14.29
CA SER A 55 2.85 19.16 13.03
C SER A 55 4.24 18.54 13.09
N CYS A 56 5.22 19.18 13.73
CA CYS A 56 6.55 18.61 13.96
C CYS A 56 6.49 17.33 14.79
N GLY A 57 5.76 17.30 15.88
CA GLY A 57 5.64 16.13 16.76
C GLY A 57 4.97 14.94 16.07
N TYR A 58 3.86 15.19 15.38
CA TYR A 58 3.18 14.16 14.62
C TYR A 58 4.03 13.65 13.45
N PHE A 59 4.75 14.54 12.76
CA PHE A 59 5.67 14.14 11.70
C PHE A 59 6.85 13.33 12.25
N LYS A 60 7.43 13.72 13.38
CA LYS A 60 8.47 12.95 14.07
C LYS A 60 8.04 11.52 14.37
N ALA A 61 6.76 11.32 14.74
CA ALA A 61 6.20 10.01 15.07
C ALA A 61 5.86 9.17 13.84
N SER A 62 5.20 9.76 12.84
CA SER A 62 4.53 9.00 11.76
C SER A 62 5.11 9.24 10.36
N LYS A 63 6.00 10.23 10.21
CA LYS A 63 6.51 10.71 8.91
C LYS A 63 5.41 11.21 7.97
N ARG A 64 4.28 11.68 8.56
CA ARG A 64 3.08 12.15 7.88
C ARG A 64 2.59 13.47 8.45
N PHE A 65 1.85 14.20 7.63
CA PHE A 65 1.15 15.40 8.05
C PHE A 65 -0.35 15.15 8.21
N PHE A 66 -0.93 15.79 9.21
CA PHE A 66 -2.35 15.68 9.54
C PHE A 66 -3.00 17.07 9.50
N PRO A 67 -4.29 17.16 9.09
CA PRO A 67 -5.03 18.42 9.20
C PRO A 67 -5.14 18.88 10.66
N SER A 68 -5.04 20.18 10.91
CA SER A 68 -5.09 20.71 12.28
C SER A 68 -6.36 20.36 13.06
N ARG A 69 -7.48 20.14 12.35
CA ARG A 69 -8.76 19.69 12.95
C ARG A 69 -8.70 18.27 13.54
N THR A 70 -7.68 17.48 13.19
CA THR A 70 -7.49 16.12 13.71
C THR A 70 -6.49 16.05 14.86
N PHE A 71 -5.93 17.17 15.27
CA PHE A 71 -5.02 17.23 16.42
C PHE A 71 -5.74 16.90 17.72
N HIS A 72 -5.16 16.02 18.51
CA HIS A 72 -5.76 15.62 19.77
C HIS A 72 -5.65 16.74 20.82
N ARG A 73 -6.76 17.05 21.48
CA ARG A 73 -6.82 18.12 22.47
C ARG A 73 -5.75 17.98 23.56
N ARG A 74 -5.50 16.75 24.03
CA ARG A 74 -4.45 16.48 25.04
C ARG A 74 -3.05 16.88 24.57
N ASP A 75 -2.75 16.74 23.28
CA ASP A 75 -1.46 17.11 22.70
C ASP A 75 -1.37 18.63 22.53
N VAL A 76 -2.47 19.25 22.10
CA VAL A 76 -2.61 20.72 22.02
C VAL A 76 -2.36 21.34 23.39
N ASP A 77 -3.04 20.87 24.43
CA ASP A 77 -2.92 21.38 25.79
C ASP A 77 -1.51 21.15 26.37
N TYR A 78 -0.88 20.03 26.03
CA TYR A 78 0.49 19.71 26.44
C TYR A 78 1.50 20.67 25.82
N VAL A 79 1.47 20.84 24.50
CA VAL A 79 2.41 21.72 23.78
C VAL A 79 2.19 23.18 24.20
N ALA A 80 0.95 23.64 24.29
CA ALA A 80 0.62 25.00 24.73
C ALA A 80 1.18 25.31 26.11
N ARG A 81 0.99 24.43 27.10
CA ARG A 81 1.55 24.59 28.45
C ARG A 81 3.08 24.60 28.46
N ARG A 82 3.72 23.68 27.72
CA ARG A 82 5.19 23.56 27.69
C ARG A 82 5.85 24.79 27.05
N THR A 83 5.18 25.42 26.09
CA THR A 83 5.72 26.57 25.35
C THR A 83 5.21 27.92 25.87
N GLY A 84 4.33 27.94 26.88
CA GLY A 84 3.73 29.16 27.41
C GLY A 84 2.75 29.85 26.45
N LEU A 85 2.33 29.18 25.38
CA LEU A 85 1.42 29.73 24.37
C LEU A 85 -0.02 29.76 24.90
N ARG A 86 -0.60 30.97 25.02
CA ARG A 86 -2.00 31.11 25.38
C ARG A 86 -2.88 31.14 24.15
N LEU A 87 -3.82 30.21 24.07
CA LEU A 87 -4.82 30.13 23.00
C LEU A 87 -6.14 30.69 23.51
N GLY A 88 -6.66 31.69 22.83
CA GLY A 88 -8.09 32.02 22.95
C GLY A 88 -8.91 30.92 22.25
N GLY A 89 -9.99 30.47 22.85
CA GLY A 89 -10.72 29.18 22.64
C GLY A 89 -11.14 28.70 21.25
N THR A 90 -10.76 29.35 20.14
CA THR A 90 -11.29 28.99 18.79
C THR A 90 -10.25 28.93 17.66
N HIS A 91 -8.97 29.09 17.92
CA HIS A 91 -8.00 29.44 16.87
C HIS A 91 -7.34 28.30 16.10
N LEU A 92 -7.47 27.05 16.50
CA LEU A 92 -6.91 25.88 15.75
C LEU A 92 -7.68 25.61 14.46
N VAL A 93 -8.92 26.09 14.34
CA VAL A 93 -9.79 25.83 13.17
C VAL A 93 -9.33 26.62 11.92
N ARG A 94 -8.59 27.71 12.11
CA ARG A 94 -8.14 28.59 11.00
C ARG A 94 -6.63 28.48 10.75
N TYR A 95 -6.16 27.29 10.43
CA TYR A 95 -4.79 27.13 9.94
C TYR A 95 -4.81 27.22 8.41
N PRO A 96 -4.39 28.37 7.80
CA PRO A 96 -4.48 28.58 6.37
C PRO A 96 -3.65 27.55 5.59
N LYS A 97 -4.18 27.14 4.46
CA LYS A 97 -3.53 26.09 3.62
C LYS A 97 -2.12 26.50 3.19
N GLU A 98 -1.94 27.77 2.82
CA GLU A 98 -0.64 28.31 2.40
C GLU A 98 0.36 28.32 3.56
N THR A 99 -0.08 28.67 4.76
CA THR A 99 0.73 28.61 5.98
C THR A 99 1.12 27.19 6.31
N SER A 100 0.16 26.28 6.26
CA SER A 100 0.38 24.84 6.47
C SER A 100 1.40 24.27 5.45
N SER A 101 1.31 24.67 4.18
CA SER A 101 2.24 24.25 3.13
C SER A 101 3.67 24.74 3.40
N ARG A 102 3.85 26.00 3.79
CA ARG A 102 5.17 26.55 4.15
C ARG A 102 5.76 25.83 5.37
N HIS A 103 4.94 25.61 6.40
CA HIS A 103 5.36 24.89 7.59
C HIS A 103 5.77 23.45 7.25
N ARG A 104 5.02 22.77 6.37
CA ARG A 104 5.38 21.42 5.89
C ARG A 104 6.76 21.42 5.24
N THR A 105 7.05 22.37 4.34
CA THR A 105 8.37 22.48 3.69
C THR A 105 9.48 22.68 4.73
N CYS A 106 9.27 23.57 5.70
CA CYS A 106 10.23 23.81 6.79
C CYS A 106 10.47 22.52 7.62
N ILE A 107 9.40 21.82 8.01
CA ILE A 107 9.49 20.57 8.78
C ILE A 107 10.24 19.49 8.00
N LEU A 108 9.92 19.31 6.73
CA LEU A 108 10.63 18.35 5.87
C LEU A 108 12.11 18.65 5.81
N SER A 109 12.48 19.91 5.60
CA SER A 109 13.89 20.36 5.58
C SER A 109 14.61 20.05 6.89
N VAL A 110 14.02 20.39 8.03
CA VAL A 110 14.62 20.17 9.36
C VAL A 110 14.85 18.68 9.65
N TYR A 111 13.91 17.82 9.26
CA TYR A 111 14.05 16.37 9.45
C TYR A 111 14.81 15.66 8.33
N GLY A 112 15.26 16.39 7.30
CA GLY A 112 15.97 15.84 6.14
C GLY A 112 15.09 14.94 5.27
N PHE A 113 13.79 15.22 5.22
CA PHE A 113 12.82 14.50 4.38
C PHE A 113 12.52 15.28 3.10
N LYS A 114 12.21 14.53 2.04
CA LYS A 114 11.76 15.06 0.75
C LYS A 114 10.23 15.01 0.67
N PRO A 115 9.57 15.92 -0.06
CA PRO A 115 8.15 15.82 -0.32
C PRO A 115 7.84 14.59 -1.18
N PHE A 116 6.66 14.02 -1.01
CA PHE A 116 6.22 12.85 -1.80
C PHE A 116 6.20 13.15 -3.31
N HIS A 117 5.74 14.32 -3.69
CA HIS A 117 5.82 14.79 -5.08
C HIS A 117 7.04 15.70 -5.25
N PRO A 118 7.94 15.41 -6.19
CA PRO A 118 7.92 14.35 -7.23
C PRO A 118 8.64 13.05 -6.83
N HIS A 119 9.26 12.96 -5.65
CA HIS A 119 10.26 11.93 -5.31
C HIS A 119 9.66 10.54 -5.03
N GLY A 120 8.47 10.46 -4.45
CA GLY A 120 7.91 9.18 -4.00
C GLY A 120 7.43 8.27 -5.13
N ARG A 121 6.99 8.83 -6.25
CA ARG A 121 6.44 8.03 -7.36
C ARG A 121 7.46 7.08 -7.99
N PRO A 122 8.67 7.53 -8.40
CA PRO A 122 9.65 6.62 -8.99
C PRO A 122 10.10 5.55 -8.01
N VAL A 123 10.37 5.92 -6.75
CA VAL A 123 10.78 4.98 -5.70
C VAL A 123 9.71 3.89 -5.47
N LEU A 124 8.44 4.27 -5.42
CA LEU A 124 7.34 3.29 -5.27
C LEU A 124 7.18 2.43 -6.51
N ALA A 125 7.36 2.96 -7.73
CA ALA A 125 7.24 2.18 -8.95
C ALA A 125 8.29 1.07 -9.01
N GLU A 126 9.54 1.37 -8.65
CA GLU A 126 10.64 0.42 -8.58
C GLU A 126 10.39 -0.69 -7.55
N GLU A 127 10.04 -0.30 -6.31
CA GLU A 127 9.77 -1.28 -5.25
C GLU A 127 8.57 -2.16 -5.58
N ILE A 128 7.49 -1.60 -6.12
CA ILE A 128 6.31 -2.37 -6.51
C ILE A 128 6.64 -3.34 -7.65
N ALA A 129 7.46 -2.94 -8.63
CA ALA A 129 7.90 -3.83 -9.70
C ALA A 129 8.61 -5.07 -9.14
N ARG A 130 9.41 -4.89 -8.08
CA ARG A 130 10.07 -5.99 -7.37
C ARG A 130 9.07 -6.86 -6.60
N LEU A 131 8.11 -6.24 -5.88
CA LEU A 131 7.18 -6.95 -5.00
C LEU A 131 6.08 -7.70 -5.76
N VAL A 132 5.63 -7.21 -6.91
CA VAL A 132 4.60 -7.89 -7.73
C VAL A 132 5.05 -9.26 -8.19
N ARG A 133 6.34 -9.43 -8.49
CA ARG A 133 6.92 -10.73 -8.87
C ARG A 133 6.84 -11.77 -7.74
N SER A 134 6.77 -11.32 -6.49
CA SER A 134 6.70 -12.19 -5.30
C SER A 134 5.27 -12.56 -4.90
N GLN A 135 4.26 -12.24 -5.70
CA GLN A 135 2.83 -12.55 -5.49
C GLN A 135 2.30 -12.16 -4.09
N LEU A 136 2.82 -11.09 -3.51
CA LEU A 136 2.43 -10.64 -2.19
C LEU A 136 1.00 -10.07 -2.18
N LYS A 137 0.31 -10.21 -1.05
CA LYS A 137 -1.01 -9.60 -0.85
C LYS A 137 -0.92 -8.08 -0.93
N LEU A 138 -1.93 -7.42 -1.50
CA LEU A 138 -1.98 -5.95 -1.67
C LEU A 138 -1.67 -5.18 -0.39
N LYS A 139 -2.17 -5.64 0.75
CA LYS A 139 -1.90 -5.05 2.06
C LYS A 139 -0.41 -5.08 2.42
N VAL A 140 0.28 -6.19 2.14
CA VAL A 140 1.72 -6.31 2.38
C VAL A 140 2.49 -5.34 1.49
N ILE A 141 2.14 -5.26 0.21
CA ILE A 141 2.75 -4.30 -0.74
C ILE A 141 2.56 -2.86 -0.25
N PHE A 142 1.35 -2.51 0.22
CA PHE A 142 1.07 -1.17 0.75
C PHE A 142 1.99 -0.81 1.93
N TRP A 143 2.13 -1.69 2.91
CA TRP A 143 2.98 -1.44 4.07
C TRP A 143 4.47 -1.39 3.69
N ARG A 144 4.91 -2.22 2.74
CA ARG A 144 6.27 -2.12 2.19
C ARG A 144 6.52 -0.78 1.49
N CYS A 145 5.53 -0.25 0.77
CA CYS A 145 5.61 1.10 0.20
C CYS A 145 5.82 2.17 1.29
N VAL A 146 5.11 2.07 2.43
CA VAL A 146 5.29 2.98 3.57
C VAL A 146 6.71 2.86 4.13
N GLU A 147 7.21 1.65 4.36
CA GLU A 147 8.56 1.40 4.89
C GLU A 147 9.65 1.98 3.97
N VAL A 148 9.50 1.78 2.66
CA VAL A 148 10.46 2.29 1.67
C VAL A 148 10.47 3.82 1.64
N LEU A 149 9.31 4.47 1.65
CA LEU A 149 9.25 5.93 1.72
C LEU A 149 9.98 6.47 2.96
N ILE A 150 9.78 5.85 4.12
CA ILE A 150 10.46 6.25 5.36
C ILE A 150 11.97 6.05 5.26
N ARG A 151 12.42 4.91 4.72
CA ARG A 151 13.83 4.59 4.52
C ARG A 151 14.52 5.60 3.59
N GLU A 152 13.86 5.95 2.49
CA GLU A 152 14.37 6.92 1.51
C GLU A 152 14.17 8.38 1.95
N LYS A 153 13.74 8.59 3.20
CA LYS A 153 13.45 9.92 3.76
C LYS A 153 12.48 10.72 2.89
N ILE A 154 11.42 10.06 2.45
CA ILE A 154 10.32 10.69 1.72
C ILE A 154 9.10 10.69 2.64
N GLU A 155 8.39 11.80 2.71
CA GLU A 155 7.16 11.87 3.51
C GLU A 155 6.13 10.84 3.03
N VAL A 156 5.42 10.25 3.97
CA VAL A 156 4.34 9.30 3.66
C VAL A 156 3.05 10.09 3.39
N PRO A 157 2.44 9.98 2.22
CA PRO A 157 1.19 10.68 1.91
C PRO A 157 -0.01 10.06 2.63
N GLY A 158 -1.19 10.68 2.51
CA GLY A 158 -2.45 10.10 2.99
C GLY A 158 -2.77 8.77 2.30
N TYR A 159 -3.72 8.03 2.88
CA TYR A 159 -4.11 6.71 2.37
C TYR A 159 -4.51 6.75 0.89
N PHE A 160 -5.43 7.63 0.52
CA PHE A 160 -5.97 7.63 -0.84
C PHE A 160 -4.92 7.90 -1.93
N PRO A 161 -4.04 8.92 -1.83
CA PRO A 161 -2.95 9.10 -2.76
C PRO A 161 -2.01 7.91 -2.82
N LEU A 162 -1.61 7.34 -1.67
CA LEU A 162 -0.70 6.21 -1.62
C LEU A 162 -1.34 4.95 -2.23
N ALA A 163 -2.58 4.63 -1.85
CA ALA A 163 -3.32 3.49 -2.39
C ALA A 163 -3.52 3.60 -3.91
N ALA A 164 -3.88 4.79 -4.40
CA ALA A 164 -4.05 5.02 -5.83
C ALA A 164 -2.74 4.82 -6.62
N HIS A 165 -1.60 5.27 -6.07
CA HIS A 165 -0.30 5.04 -6.68
C HIS A 165 0.10 3.57 -6.66
N THR A 166 -0.09 2.90 -5.53
CA THR A 166 0.19 1.47 -5.36
C THR A 166 -0.61 0.63 -6.35
N LEU A 167 -1.93 0.84 -6.43
CA LEU A 167 -2.80 0.10 -7.35
C LEU A 167 -2.46 0.36 -8.82
N ARG A 168 -2.15 1.62 -9.18
CA ARG A 168 -1.75 1.96 -10.56
C ARG A 168 -0.44 1.28 -10.92
N ALA A 169 0.56 1.33 -10.07
CA ALA A 169 1.85 0.71 -10.32
C ALA A 169 1.74 -0.82 -10.42
N ILE A 170 0.94 -1.46 -9.56
CA ILE A 170 0.63 -2.90 -9.64
C ILE A 170 -0.02 -3.22 -10.98
N LYS A 171 -1.05 -2.45 -11.39
CA LYS A 171 -1.72 -2.65 -12.66
C LYS A 171 -0.75 -2.55 -13.84
N THR A 172 0.06 -1.50 -13.88
CA THR A 172 1.07 -1.29 -14.93
C THR A 172 2.04 -2.46 -14.97
N GLN A 173 2.57 -2.87 -13.82
CA GLN A 173 3.52 -3.97 -13.75
C GLN A 173 2.89 -5.31 -14.15
N SER A 174 1.65 -5.58 -13.72
CA SER A 174 0.91 -6.78 -14.13
C SER A 174 0.68 -6.82 -15.65
N GLN A 175 0.36 -5.67 -16.26
CA GLN A 175 0.21 -5.58 -17.72
C GLN A 175 1.53 -5.80 -18.45
N THR A 176 2.63 -5.25 -17.94
CA THR A 176 3.97 -5.49 -18.49
C THR A 176 4.35 -6.96 -18.42
N LEU A 177 4.12 -7.61 -17.27
CA LEU A 177 4.36 -9.04 -17.09
C LEU A 177 3.49 -9.88 -18.03
N ALA A 178 2.19 -9.60 -18.11
CA ALA A 178 1.28 -10.29 -19.02
C ALA A 178 1.74 -10.18 -20.47
N GLY A 179 2.07 -8.98 -20.95
CA GLY A 179 2.58 -8.79 -22.31
C GLY A 179 3.94 -9.44 -22.55
N THR A 180 4.78 -9.58 -21.52
CA THR A 180 6.05 -10.33 -21.66
C THR A 180 5.80 -11.82 -21.74
N ILE A 181 4.92 -12.38 -20.90
CA ILE A 181 4.50 -13.78 -20.94
C ILE A 181 3.89 -14.09 -22.31
N GLU A 182 2.97 -13.26 -22.78
CA GLU A 182 2.28 -13.44 -24.06
C GLU A 182 3.26 -13.51 -25.24
N ARG A 183 4.29 -12.68 -25.26
CA ARG A 183 5.33 -12.68 -26.31
C ARG A 183 6.31 -13.85 -26.21
N THR A 184 6.47 -14.43 -25.02
CA THR A 184 7.45 -15.50 -24.76
C THR A 184 6.82 -16.90 -24.91
N LEU A 185 5.49 -17.00 -24.80
CA LEU A 185 4.77 -18.27 -25.00
C LEU A 185 4.78 -18.66 -26.47
N ASP A 186 5.20 -19.88 -26.74
CA ASP A 186 5.04 -20.51 -28.05
C ASP A 186 3.56 -20.83 -28.32
N PRO A 187 3.16 -20.97 -29.60
CA PRO A 187 1.76 -21.22 -29.96
C PRO A 187 1.19 -22.53 -29.37
N ALA A 188 1.99 -23.55 -29.23
CA ALA A 188 1.54 -24.84 -28.68
C ALA A 188 1.22 -24.72 -27.20
N THR A 189 2.13 -24.12 -26.41
CA THR A 189 1.91 -23.85 -24.98
C THR A 189 0.72 -22.92 -24.77
N ARG A 190 0.53 -21.91 -25.64
CA ARG A 190 -0.64 -21.01 -25.58
C ARG A 190 -1.94 -21.80 -25.78
N SER A 191 -2.00 -22.65 -26.83
CA SER A 191 -3.17 -23.46 -27.09
C SER A 191 -3.56 -24.35 -25.92
N VAL A 192 -2.57 -24.98 -25.24
CA VAL A 192 -2.83 -25.80 -24.05
C VAL A 192 -3.36 -24.95 -22.87
N LEU A 193 -2.84 -23.73 -22.67
CA LEU A 193 -3.34 -22.84 -21.64
C LEU A 193 -4.77 -22.33 -21.94
N ASP A 194 -5.07 -22.04 -23.20
CA ASP A 194 -6.41 -21.65 -23.64
C ASP A 194 -7.42 -22.79 -23.45
N ASP A 195 -7.00 -24.04 -23.71
CA ASP A 195 -7.83 -25.23 -23.46
C ASP A 195 -8.22 -25.36 -21.97
N LEU A 196 -7.36 -24.97 -21.03
CA LEU A 196 -7.69 -24.97 -19.61
C LEU A 196 -8.80 -23.95 -19.24
N LEU A 197 -9.03 -22.96 -20.09
CA LEU A 197 -10.09 -21.96 -19.93
C LEU A 197 -11.37 -22.35 -20.67
N THR A 198 -11.42 -23.49 -21.36
CA THR A 198 -12.65 -23.98 -21.98
C THR A 198 -13.63 -24.46 -20.91
N GLN A 199 -14.92 -24.28 -21.17
CA GLN A 199 -15.99 -24.74 -20.30
C GLN A 199 -16.33 -26.19 -20.65
N GLU A 200 -16.23 -27.07 -19.65
CA GLU A 200 -16.66 -28.45 -19.79
C GLU A 200 -18.03 -28.66 -19.10
N PRO A 201 -18.95 -29.45 -19.72
CA PRO A 201 -20.21 -29.79 -19.07
C PRO A 201 -19.95 -30.62 -17.81
N ARG A 202 -20.61 -30.28 -16.72
CA ARG A 202 -20.55 -31.06 -15.48
C ARG A 202 -21.45 -32.27 -15.55
N ALA A 203 -20.87 -33.44 -15.54
CA ALA A 203 -21.61 -34.71 -15.64
C ALA A 203 -22.42 -35.08 -14.38
N GLU A 204 -22.21 -34.45 -13.20
CA GLU A 204 -22.70 -35.03 -11.94
C GLU A 204 -23.18 -34.00 -10.87
N GLU A 205 -23.67 -32.81 -11.19
CA GLU A 205 -24.27 -31.97 -10.13
C GLU A 205 -25.70 -31.51 -10.51
N THR A 206 -26.67 -32.07 -9.79
CA THR A 206 -28.12 -31.73 -9.79
C THR A 206 -28.43 -30.37 -9.14
N VAL A 207 -27.55 -29.36 -9.26
CA VAL A 207 -27.84 -28.01 -8.79
C VAL A 207 -28.38 -27.21 -9.97
N PRO A 208 -29.62 -26.75 -9.94
CA PRO A 208 -30.21 -25.94 -11.00
C PRO A 208 -29.36 -24.65 -11.21
N GLY A 209 -28.85 -24.43 -12.41
CA GLY A 209 -28.19 -23.20 -12.81
C GLY A 209 -26.66 -23.22 -12.92
N LYS A 210 -25.95 -24.34 -12.63
CA LYS A 210 -24.49 -24.46 -12.82
C LYS A 210 -24.15 -25.71 -13.62
N THR A 211 -24.34 -25.67 -14.92
CA THR A 211 -24.12 -26.82 -15.83
C THR A 211 -22.73 -26.92 -16.41
N SER A 212 -21.87 -25.90 -16.26
CA SER A 212 -20.52 -25.91 -16.82
C SER A 212 -19.48 -25.29 -15.87
N ALA A 213 -18.27 -25.77 -15.94
CA ALA A 213 -17.12 -25.19 -15.23
C ALA A 213 -15.89 -25.19 -16.12
N TYR A 214 -14.98 -24.25 -15.88
CA TYR A 214 -13.70 -24.27 -16.59
C TYR A 214 -12.88 -25.49 -16.21
N LYS A 215 -12.21 -26.12 -17.18
CA LYS A 215 -11.32 -27.27 -17.00
C LYS A 215 -10.32 -27.06 -15.86
N LEU A 216 -9.68 -25.88 -15.82
CA LEU A 216 -8.79 -25.48 -14.71
C LEU A 216 -9.47 -25.53 -13.33
N THR A 217 -10.76 -25.16 -13.26
CA THR A 217 -11.53 -25.22 -11.99
C THR A 217 -11.83 -26.65 -11.58
N LEU A 218 -12.13 -27.52 -12.54
CA LEU A 218 -12.35 -28.96 -12.31
C LEU A 218 -11.06 -29.64 -11.82
N MET A 219 -9.93 -29.34 -12.43
CA MET A 219 -8.61 -29.86 -12.04
C MET A 219 -8.19 -29.47 -10.61
N LYS A 220 -8.60 -28.30 -10.13
CA LYS A 220 -8.33 -27.85 -8.74
C LYS A 220 -9.17 -28.54 -7.69
N LYS A 221 -10.25 -29.21 -8.05
CA LYS A 221 -11.09 -29.93 -7.10
C LYS A 221 -10.42 -31.22 -6.66
N LEU A 222 -10.20 -31.36 -5.35
CA LEU A 222 -9.77 -32.63 -4.77
C LEU A 222 -10.91 -33.65 -4.93
N SER A 223 -10.64 -34.79 -5.61
CA SER A 223 -11.57 -35.91 -5.69
C SER A 223 -11.56 -36.65 -4.35
N GLN A 224 -12.73 -36.79 -3.73
CA GLN A 224 -12.93 -37.63 -2.54
C GLN A 224 -13.28 -39.08 -2.94
N SER A 225 -13.39 -39.37 -4.25
CA SER A 225 -13.79 -40.67 -4.75
C SER A 225 -12.58 -41.53 -5.07
N THR A 226 -12.57 -42.75 -4.55
CA THR A 226 -11.58 -43.83 -4.86
C THR A 226 -11.93 -44.63 -6.09
N ASN A 227 -12.93 -44.23 -6.89
CA ASN A 227 -13.32 -44.92 -8.12
C ASN A 227 -12.14 -44.94 -9.11
N PRO A 228 -11.77 -46.10 -9.66
CA PRO A 228 -10.64 -46.26 -10.59
C PRO A 228 -10.68 -45.30 -11.79
N SER A 229 -11.86 -45.04 -12.36
CA SER A 229 -12.00 -44.07 -13.46
C SER A 229 -11.60 -42.66 -13.05
N LYS A 230 -12.01 -42.20 -11.86
CA LYS A 230 -11.64 -40.89 -11.34
C LYS A 230 -10.18 -40.81 -10.94
N VAL A 231 -9.58 -41.90 -10.48
CA VAL A 231 -8.14 -41.98 -10.23
C VAL A 231 -7.35 -41.82 -11.52
N LYS A 232 -7.77 -42.52 -12.58
CA LYS A 232 -7.15 -42.40 -13.90
C LYS A 232 -7.22 -41.00 -14.47
N GLU A 233 -8.40 -40.34 -14.36
CA GLU A 233 -8.59 -38.95 -14.75
C GLU A 233 -7.65 -38.01 -14.00
N ARG A 234 -7.47 -38.20 -12.69
CA ARG A 234 -6.54 -37.41 -11.88
C ARG A 234 -5.08 -37.61 -12.23
N VAL A 235 -4.70 -38.84 -12.59
CA VAL A 235 -3.33 -39.11 -13.09
C VAL A 235 -3.09 -38.36 -14.39
N THR A 236 -4.08 -38.32 -15.29
CA THR A 236 -4.02 -37.55 -16.54
C THR A 236 -3.89 -36.04 -16.26
N ASP A 237 -4.70 -35.48 -15.35
CA ASP A 237 -4.63 -34.10 -14.93
C ASP A 237 -3.26 -33.74 -14.35
N CYS A 238 -2.72 -34.59 -13.47
CA CYS A 238 -1.38 -34.40 -12.88
C CYS A 238 -0.28 -34.44 -13.94
N SER A 239 -0.38 -35.34 -14.95
CA SER A 239 0.56 -35.39 -16.05
C SER A 239 0.51 -34.10 -16.89
N LEU A 240 -0.69 -33.61 -17.20
CA LEU A 240 -0.88 -32.35 -17.92
C LEU A 240 -0.27 -31.15 -17.16
N VAL A 241 -0.52 -31.07 -15.84
CA VAL A 241 0.04 -30.00 -14.99
C VAL A 241 1.57 -30.09 -14.96
N ARG A 242 2.14 -31.31 -14.85
CA ARG A 242 3.58 -31.50 -14.88
C ARG A 242 4.19 -31.07 -16.22
N ASP A 243 3.57 -31.43 -17.33
CA ASP A 243 4.07 -31.10 -18.67
C ASP A 243 3.97 -29.60 -18.93
N LEU A 244 2.87 -28.93 -18.51
CA LEU A 244 2.75 -27.50 -18.51
C LEU A 244 3.83 -26.83 -17.63
N TYR A 245 4.10 -27.38 -16.44
CA TYR A 245 5.14 -26.83 -15.56
C TYR A 245 6.51 -26.87 -16.24
N HIS A 246 6.85 -27.97 -16.93
CA HIS A 246 8.11 -28.09 -17.66
C HIS A 246 8.20 -27.13 -18.86
N GLN A 247 7.12 -26.91 -19.57
CA GLN A 247 7.06 -25.94 -20.66
C GLN A 247 7.15 -24.51 -20.15
N LEU A 248 6.38 -24.16 -19.10
CA LEU A 248 6.36 -22.84 -18.49
C LEU A 248 7.65 -22.53 -17.73
N SER A 249 8.36 -23.53 -17.19
CA SER A 249 9.60 -23.29 -16.46
C SER A 249 10.67 -22.65 -17.35
N ARG A 250 10.72 -23.01 -18.66
CA ARG A 250 11.61 -22.36 -19.63
C ARG A 250 11.27 -20.86 -19.78
N VAL A 251 9.98 -20.54 -19.87
CA VAL A 251 9.49 -19.15 -19.94
C VAL A 251 9.79 -18.41 -18.66
N LEU A 252 9.54 -19.03 -17.51
CA LEU A 252 9.79 -18.43 -16.18
C LEU A 252 11.28 -18.21 -15.94
N HIS A 253 12.16 -19.14 -16.36
CA HIS A 253 13.61 -18.93 -16.32
C HIS A 253 14.04 -17.75 -17.17
N THR A 254 13.49 -17.59 -18.37
CA THR A 254 13.79 -16.44 -19.24
C THR A 254 13.32 -15.12 -18.62
N LEU A 255 12.22 -15.13 -17.84
CA LEU A 255 11.70 -13.95 -17.13
C LEU A 255 12.46 -13.65 -15.83
N ALA A 256 12.95 -14.68 -15.14
CA ALA A 256 13.69 -14.54 -13.88
C ALA A 256 15.15 -14.10 -14.08
N LEU A 257 15.74 -14.38 -15.24
CA LEU A 257 17.14 -14.08 -15.58
C LEU A 257 17.35 -12.68 -16.19
N LYS A 258 16.29 -11.86 -16.34
CA LYS A 258 16.47 -10.45 -16.69
C LYS A 258 16.47 -9.62 -15.39
N PRO A 259 17.62 -9.00 -15.05
CA PRO A 259 17.74 -8.09 -13.89
C PRO A 259 16.86 -6.88 -14.04
#